data_5ae359c8cc5036ef1fd613d74922282f
#
_entry.id   5ae359c8cc5036ef1fd613d74922282f
#
_cell.length_a   1.000
_cell.length_b   1.000
_cell.length_c   1.000
_cell.angle_alpha   90.00
_cell.angle_beta   90.00
_cell.angle_gamma   90.00
#
_symmetry.space_group_name_H-M   'P 1'
#
loop_
_entity.id
_entity.type
_entity.pdbx_description
1 polymer ?
#
loop_
_entity_poly.entity_id
_entity_poly.type
_entity_poly.pdbx_seq_one_letter_code
_entity_poly.pdbx_strand_id
1 'polypeptide(L)'
;AGWLDRWYGLWTPSVLVMFAFFTASTDGLLRRRFMLSCVFLWGLGCWLYVALPALGPIYYVPEIWKDFAAKIPAASAMHEALWANYQKMLAGRNGVLREFNPIYAIAAMPSLHVAAHALFVLWSWRHARPIAWVFILATFLTFLGSLVTGWHYAVDGYAGILLAVASYRLAFVFERGEDRKSTRLNSSH
;
A
#
# COMPACT_ATOMS: atom_id res chain seq x y z
N ALA A 1 1.59 18.77 11.91
CA ALA A 1 0.74 17.57 11.86
C ALA A 1 -0.35 17.71 10.81
N GLY A 2 -1.21 18.74 10.84
CA GLY A 2 -2.39 18.85 9.96
C GLY A 2 -2.13 18.89 8.45
N TRP A 3 -1.00 19.37 7.98
CA TRP A 3 -0.64 19.27 6.56
C TRP A 3 -0.25 17.85 6.16
N LEU A 4 0.41 17.07 7.05
CA LEU A 4 0.71 15.66 6.82
C LEU A 4 -0.55 14.79 6.81
N ASP A 5 -1.54 15.12 7.63
CA ASP A 5 -2.86 14.47 7.62
C ASP A 5 -3.54 14.65 6.26
N ARG A 6 -3.57 15.89 5.75
CA ARG A 6 -4.09 16.17 4.40
C ARG A 6 -3.27 15.50 3.30
N TRP A 7 -1.94 15.51 3.41
CA TRP A 7 -1.07 14.82 2.46
C TRP A 7 -1.36 13.32 2.41
N TYR A 8 -1.50 12.70 3.58
CA TYR A 8 -1.80 11.27 3.68
C TYR A 8 -3.14 10.92 3.01
N GLY A 9 -4.14 11.81 3.11
CA GLY A 9 -5.42 11.68 2.40
C GLY A 9 -5.32 11.76 0.87
N LEU A 10 -4.25 12.38 0.32
CA LEU A 10 -4.01 12.44 -1.13
C LEU A 10 -3.40 11.15 -1.70
N TRP A 11 -3.13 10.15 -0.87
CA TRP A 11 -2.57 8.87 -1.33
C TRP A 11 -3.45 8.19 -2.39
N THR A 12 -4.74 8.05 -2.15
CA THR A 12 -5.67 7.39 -3.09
C THR A 12 -5.67 8.05 -4.47
N PRO A 13 -5.89 9.36 -4.62
CA PRO A 13 -5.83 9.99 -5.94
C PRO A 13 -4.43 9.89 -6.58
N SER A 14 -3.34 9.93 -5.82
CA SER A 14 -1.98 9.76 -6.37
C SER A 14 -1.76 8.37 -6.95
N VAL A 15 -2.25 7.33 -6.29
CA VAL A 15 -2.20 5.94 -6.78
C VAL A 15 -3.01 5.80 -8.07
N LEU A 16 -4.22 6.36 -8.12
CA LEU A 16 -5.06 6.30 -9.32
C LEU A 16 -4.42 6.99 -10.52
N VAL A 17 -3.82 8.16 -10.31
CA VAL A 17 -3.10 8.90 -11.38
C VAL A 17 -1.94 8.08 -11.91
N MET A 18 -1.12 7.50 -11.05
CA MET A 18 0.02 6.69 -11.49
C MET A 18 -0.40 5.38 -12.14
N PHE A 19 -1.43 4.75 -11.63
CA PHE A 19 -2.00 3.56 -12.27
C PHE A 19 -2.48 3.90 -13.68
N ALA A 20 -3.23 4.99 -13.86
CA ALA A 20 -3.67 5.46 -15.16
C ALA A 20 -2.49 5.79 -16.09
N PHE A 21 -1.45 6.47 -15.58
CA PHE A 21 -0.26 6.84 -16.35
C PHE A 21 0.45 5.62 -16.95
N PHE A 22 0.73 4.60 -16.15
CA PHE A 22 1.44 3.42 -16.63
C PHE A 22 0.55 2.48 -17.47
N THR A 23 -0.75 2.40 -17.16
CA THR A 23 -1.69 1.59 -17.95
C THR A 23 -2.01 2.19 -19.30
N ALA A 24 -1.94 3.51 -19.45
CA ALA A 24 -2.09 4.21 -20.72
C ALA A 24 -0.84 4.14 -21.62
N SER A 25 0.28 3.57 -21.15
CA SER A 25 1.49 3.44 -21.95
C SER A 25 1.24 2.62 -23.21
N THR A 26 1.78 3.08 -24.34
CA THR A 26 1.78 2.35 -25.62
C THR A 26 2.77 1.18 -25.62
N ASP A 27 3.79 1.21 -24.74
CA ASP A 27 4.70 0.08 -24.53
C ASP A 27 3.97 -1.05 -23.79
N GLY A 28 3.58 -2.06 -24.55
CA GLY A 28 2.85 -3.22 -24.03
C GLY A 28 3.64 -4.01 -22.98
N LEU A 29 4.97 -4.07 -23.12
CA LEU A 29 5.83 -4.76 -22.19
C LEU A 29 5.93 -4.03 -20.84
N LEU A 30 6.11 -2.71 -20.89
CA LEU A 30 6.10 -1.85 -19.72
C LEU A 30 4.76 -1.98 -18.97
N ARG A 31 3.65 -1.83 -19.71
CA ARG A 31 2.30 -1.93 -19.13
C ARG A 31 2.08 -3.28 -18.43
N ARG A 32 2.44 -4.39 -19.10
CA ARG A 32 2.29 -5.74 -18.54
C ARG A 32 3.12 -5.93 -17.26
N ARG A 33 4.39 -5.55 -17.28
CA ARG A 33 5.27 -5.64 -16.11
C ARG A 33 4.79 -4.79 -14.95
N PHE A 34 4.34 -3.57 -15.24
CA PHE A 34 3.75 -2.70 -14.23
C PHE A 34 2.53 -3.35 -13.59
N MET A 35 1.58 -3.84 -14.39
CA MET A 35 0.39 -4.52 -13.89
C MET A 35 0.72 -5.75 -13.05
N LEU A 36 1.66 -6.59 -13.51
CA LEU A 36 2.12 -7.74 -12.74
C LEU A 36 2.73 -7.32 -11.40
N SER A 37 3.54 -6.26 -11.37
CA SER A 37 4.10 -5.77 -10.12
C SER A 37 3.03 -5.25 -9.16
N CYS A 38 1.97 -4.62 -9.66
CA CYS A 38 0.82 -4.22 -8.85
C CYS A 38 0.08 -5.45 -8.29
N VAL A 39 -0.16 -6.47 -9.13
CA VAL A 39 -0.80 -7.72 -8.67
C VAL A 39 0.02 -8.39 -7.56
N PHE A 40 1.35 -8.48 -7.72
CA PHE A 40 2.22 -9.01 -6.67
C PHE A 40 2.20 -8.15 -5.41
N LEU A 41 2.25 -6.83 -5.54
CA LEU A 41 2.26 -5.93 -4.39
C LEU A 41 0.98 -6.08 -3.56
N TRP A 42 -0.18 -6.00 -4.20
CA TRP A 42 -1.46 -6.12 -3.52
C TRP A 42 -1.73 -7.54 -3.04
N GLY A 43 -1.44 -8.55 -3.86
CA GLY A 43 -1.64 -9.95 -3.50
C GLY A 43 -0.77 -10.36 -2.31
N LEU A 44 0.55 -10.14 -2.38
CA LEU A 44 1.45 -10.46 -1.27
C LEU A 44 1.16 -9.59 -0.04
N GLY A 45 0.81 -8.31 -0.23
CA GLY A 45 0.45 -7.43 0.87
C GLY A 45 -0.79 -7.91 1.64
N CYS A 46 -1.83 -8.33 0.94
CA CYS A 46 -3.01 -8.92 1.56
C CYS A 46 -2.68 -10.22 2.33
N TRP A 47 -1.84 -11.09 1.75
CA TRP A 47 -1.38 -12.29 2.44
C TRP A 47 -0.56 -11.98 3.70
N LEU A 48 0.31 -10.97 3.63
CA LEU A 48 1.09 -10.53 4.78
C LEU A 48 0.20 -9.94 5.88
N TYR A 49 -0.87 -9.24 5.56
CA TYR A 49 -1.86 -8.78 6.54
C TYR A 49 -2.51 -9.93 7.32
N VAL A 50 -2.76 -11.05 6.63
CA VAL A 50 -3.31 -12.25 7.29
C VAL A 50 -2.24 -12.97 8.12
N ALA A 51 -1.02 -13.06 7.60
CA ALA A 51 0.08 -13.77 8.27
C ALA A 51 0.70 -12.99 9.45
N LEU A 52 0.67 -11.65 9.37
CA LEU A 52 1.26 -10.75 10.35
C LEU A 52 0.23 -9.71 10.81
N PRO A 53 -0.86 -10.14 11.46
CA PRO A 53 -1.90 -9.21 11.91
C PRO A 53 -1.31 -8.24 12.93
N ALA A 54 -1.29 -6.95 12.59
CA ALA A 54 -0.76 -5.90 13.44
C ALA A 54 -1.73 -4.72 13.52
N LEU A 55 -1.86 -4.16 14.71
CA LEU A 55 -2.57 -2.89 14.93
C LEU A 55 -1.56 -1.74 14.86
N GLY A 56 -1.97 -0.61 14.30
CA GLY A 56 -1.17 0.61 14.30
C GLY A 56 -0.99 1.16 15.73
N PRO A 57 0.06 1.98 15.96
CA PRO A 57 0.40 2.49 17.28
C PRO A 57 -0.73 3.29 17.95
N ILE A 58 -1.59 3.96 17.18
CA ILE A 58 -2.75 4.70 17.69
C ILE A 58 -3.72 3.81 18.50
N TYR A 59 -3.84 2.54 18.14
CA TYR A 59 -4.72 1.59 18.83
C TYR A 59 -4.05 0.92 20.02
N TYR A 60 -2.70 0.89 20.05
CA TYR A 60 -1.94 0.25 21.11
C TYR A 60 -1.56 1.22 22.23
N VAL A 61 -1.21 2.47 21.86
CA VAL A 61 -0.81 3.52 22.80
C VAL A 61 -1.56 4.82 22.46
N PRO A 62 -2.91 4.85 22.58
CA PRO A 62 -3.74 5.98 22.15
C PRO A 62 -3.40 7.29 22.90
N GLU A 63 -2.84 7.22 24.07
CA GLU A 63 -2.48 8.37 24.93
C GLU A 63 -1.54 9.34 24.18
N ILE A 64 -0.63 8.83 23.35
CA ILE A 64 0.33 9.66 22.61
C ILE A 64 -0.38 10.57 21.60
N TRP A 65 -1.53 10.12 21.05
CA TRP A 65 -2.26 10.84 20.01
C TRP A 65 -3.45 11.66 20.53
N LYS A 66 -3.83 11.56 21.80
CA LYS A 66 -4.96 12.34 22.38
C LYS A 66 -4.81 13.83 22.12
N ASP A 67 -3.64 14.39 22.39
CA ASP A 67 -3.35 15.81 22.21
C ASP A 67 -3.19 16.22 20.73
N PHE A 68 -3.01 15.23 19.86
CA PHE A 68 -2.87 15.44 18.41
C PHE A 68 -4.17 15.30 17.63
N ALA A 69 -5.21 14.71 18.19
CA ALA A 69 -6.46 14.41 17.49
C ALA A 69 -7.06 15.65 16.77
N ALA A 70 -7.07 16.80 17.45
CA ALA A 70 -7.54 18.06 16.85
C ALA A 70 -6.65 18.57 15.70
N LYS A 71 -5.38 18.13 15.62
CA LYS A 71 -4.41 18.52 14.58
C LYS A 71 -4.38 17.57 13.38
N ILE A 72 -5.04 16.41 13.50
CA ILE A 72 -5.13 15.35 12.47
C ILE A 72 -6.59 14.89 12.30
N PRO A 73 -7.53 15.80 11.98
CA PRO A 73 -8.96 15.50 12.02
C PRO A 73 -9.39 14.39 11.05
N ALA A 74 -8.76 14.29 9.87
CA ALA A 74 -9.12 13.26 8.91
C ALA A 74 -8.66 11.86 9.38
N ALA A 75 -7.43 11.74 9.89
CA ALA A 75 -6.94 10.50 10.45
C ALA A 75 -7.75 10.11 11.71
N SER A 76 -8.04 11.04 12.60
CA SER A 76 -8.82 10.77 13.83
C SER A 76 -10.20 10.21 13.52
N ALA A 77 -10.95 10.83 12.61
CA ALA A 77 -12.27 10.33 12.21
C ALA A 77 -12.20 8.91 11.60
N MET A 78 -11.17 8.64 10.81
CA MET A 78 -10.97 7.30 10.23
C MET A 78 -10.56 6.28 11.29
N HIS A 79 -9.68 6.64 12.24
CA HIS A 79 -9.31 5.78 13.36
C HIS A 79 -10.53 5.35 14.18
N GLU A 80 -11.41 6.30 14.51
CA GLU A 80 -12.64 6.01 15.25
C GLU A 80 -13.56 5.06 14.48
N ALA A 81 -13.76 5.32 13.19
CA ALA A 81 -14.60 4.49 12.33
C ALA A 81 -14.06 3.06 12.22
N LEU A 82 -12.75 2.90 12.00
CA LEU A 82 -12.09 1.60 11.93
C LEU A 82 -12.13 0.86 13.26
N TRP A 83 -11.89 1.56 14.37
CA TRP A 83 -11.95 0.97 15.70
C TRP A 83 -13.37 0.49 16.05
N ALA A 84 -14.38 1.33 15.77
CA ALA A 84 -15.77 0.93 15.96
C ALA A 84 -16.14 -0.32 15.13
N ASN A 85 -15.67 -0.40 13.88
CA ASN A 85 -15.88 -1.58 13.03
C ASN A 85 -15.15 -2.82 13.58
N TYR A 86 -13.93 -2.67 14.08
CA TYR A 86 -13.17 -3.74 14.71
C TYR A 86 -13.87 -4.28 15.97
N GLN A 87 -14.42 -3.40 16.80
CA GLN A 87 -15.20 -3.78 17.98
C GLN A 87 -16.46 -4.56 17.59
N LYS A 88 -17.16 -4.16 16.53
CA LYS A 88 -18.29 -4.91 15.98
C LYS A 88 -17.90 -6.31 15.50
N MET A 89 -16.74 -6.43 14.85
CA MET A 89 -16.18 -7.72 14.44
C MET A 89 -15.91 -8.64 15.63
N LEU A 90 -15.32 -8.11 16.71
CA LEU A 90 -15.04 -8.86 17.92
C LEU A 90 -16.32 -9.31 18.64
N ALA A 91 -17.31 -8.43 18.74
CA ALA A 91 -18.61 -8.74 19.32
C ALA A 91 -19.37 -9.79 18.51
N GLY A 92 -19.24 -9.75 17.17
CA GLY A 92 -19.89 -10.69 16.24
C GLY A 92 -19.32 -12.11 16.26
N ARG A 93 -18.19 -12.38 16.93
CA ARG A 93 -17.71 -13.75 17.20
C ARG A 93 -18.73 -14.61 17.94
N ASN A 94 -19.74 -13.99 18.55
CA ASN A 94 -20.86 -14.64 19.22
C ASN A 94 -22.12 -14.81 18.32
N GLY A 95 -21.99 -14.71 16.98
CA GLY A 95 -23.03 -15.14 16.04
C GLY A 95 -23.78 -14.07 15.24
N VAL A 96 -23.44 -12.77 15.34
CA VAL A 96 -24.12 -11.68 14.61
C VAL A 96 -23.14 -10.85 13.76
N LEU A 97 -22.72 -11.40 12.62
CA LEU A 97 -21.84 -10.72 11.64
C LEU A 97 -22.57 -9.63 10.80
N ARG A 98 -23.82 -9.30 11.06
CA ARG A 98 -24.65 -8.45 10.19
C ARG A 98 -24.21 -6.97 10.09
N GLU A 99 -23.36 -6.49 11.00
CA GLU A 99 -22.98 -5.07 11.04
C GLU A 99 -21.48 -4.81 10.72
N PHE A 100 -20.70 -5.85 10.45
CA PHE A 100 -19.29 -5.74 10.12
C PHE A 100 -19.10 -5.33 8.66
N ASN A 101 -18.31 -4.28 8.41
CA ASN A 101 -17.91 -3.88 7.07
C ASN A 101 -16.50 -4.41 6.76
N PRO A 102 -16.33 -5.39 5.86
CA PRO A 102 -15.01 -5.98 5.56
C PRO A 102 -14.03 -5.01 4.90
N ILE A 103 -14.50 -3.90 4.34
CA ILE A 103 -13.65 -2.87 3.75
C ILE A 103 -12.90 -2.07 4.82
N TYR A 104 -13.49 -1.93 6.02
CA TYR A 104 -12.91 -1.21 7.15
C TYR A 104 -12.12 -2.16 8.07
N ALA A 105 -11.13 -2.85 7.53
CA ALA A 105 -10.23 -3.70 8.32
C ALA A 105 -9.01 -2.90 8.80
N ILE A 106 -8.51 -3.24 9.98
CA ILE A 106 -7.28 -2.68 10.52
C ILE A 106 -6.14 -3.64 10.23
N ALA A 107 -5.14 -3.18 9.48
CA ALA A 107 -3.92 -3.93 9.23
C ALA A 107 -2.75 -2.95 9.04
N ALA A 108 -1.76 -3.01 9.92
CA ALA A 108 -0.65 -2.06 9.88
C ALA A 108 0.55 -2.57 9.09
N MET A 109 0.88 -3.87 9.15
CA MET A 109 2.11 -4.41 8.56
C MET A 109 1.83 -5.35 7.37
N PRO A 110 2.50 -5.12 6.23
CA PRO A 110 3.35 -3.97 5.83
C PRO A 110 2.54 -2.73 5.45
N SER A 111 3.15 -1.54 5.46
CA SER A 111 2.48 -0.33 4.96
C SER A 111 2.31 -0.38 3.44
N LEU A 112 1.10 -0.67 2.96
CA LEU A 112 0.79 -0.65 1.52
C LEU A 112 0.77 0.77 0.94
N HIS A 113 0.54 1.78 1.76
CA HIS A 113 0.64 3.18 1.36
C HIS A 113 2.07 3.53 0.93
N VAL A 114 3.05 3.18 1.75
CA VAL A 114 4.47 3.37 1.44
C VAL A 114 4.91 2.45 0.30
N ALA A 115 4.45 1.20 0.30
CA ALA A 115 4.78 0.21 -0.73
C ALA A 115 4.34 0.66 -2.14
N ALA A 116 3.11 1.19 -2.29
CA ALA A 116 2.61 1.67 -3.57
C ALA A 116 3.45 2.84 -4.10
N HIS A 117 3.72 3.86 -3.29
CA HIS A 117 4.57 4.97 -3.70
C HIS A 117 6.01 4.54 -4.03
N ALA A 118 6.60 3.64 -3.23
CA ALA A 118 7.93 3.08 -3.52
C ALA A 118 7.94 2.29 -4.84
N LEU A 119 6.87 1.54 -5.16
CA LEU A 119 6.75 0.86 -6.44
C LEU A 119 6.71 1.88 -7.61
N PHE A 120 6.00 2.98 -7.44
CA PHE A 120 5.96 4.04 -8.45
C PHE A 120 7.31 4.74 -8.63
N VAL A 121 8.09 4.91 -7.55
CA VAL A 121 9.49 5.36 -7.65
C VAL A 121 10.30 4.42 -8.55
N LEU A 122 10.24 3.11 -8.32
CA LEU A 122 11.00 2.12 -9.10
C LEU A 122 10.65 2.16 -10.59
N TRP A 123 9.36 2.24 -10.93
CA TRP A 123 8.91 2.34 -12.32
C TRP A 123 9.23 3.68 -12.96
N SER A 124 8.99 4.79 -12.26
CA SER A 124 9.27 6.13 -12.76
C SER A 124 10.76 6.39 -12.92
N TRP A 125 11.61 5.85 -12.04
CA TRP A 125 13.06 5.99 -12.14
C TRP A 125 13.61 5.48 -13.47
N ARG A 126 13.02 4.43 -14.00
CA ARG A 126 13.44 3.81 -15.26
C ARG A 126 12.85 4.51 -16.49
N HIS A 127 11.64 5.05 -16.38
CA HIS A 127 10.87 5.51 -17.54
C HIS A 127 10.58 7.02 -17.57
N ALA A 128 10.58 7.68 -16.42
CA ALA A 128 10.22 9.09 -16.26
C ALA A 128 10.91 9.72 -15.03
N ARG A 129 12.21 9.88 -15.08
CA ARG A 129 13.02 10.36 -13.94
C ARG A 129 12.49 11.61 -13.22
N PRO A 130 11.98 12.65 -13.89
CA PRO A 130 11.40 13.79 -13.17
C PRO A 130 10.24 13.39 -12.26
N ILE A 131 9.40 12.46 -12.71
CA ILE A 131 8.27 11.92 -11.93
C ILE A 131 8.80 11.10 -10.75
N ALA A 132 9.91 10.38 -10.91
CA ALA A 132 10.50 9.61 -9.81
C ALA A 132 10.87 10.47 -8.61
N TRP A 133 11.41 11.68 -8.82
CA TRP A 133 11.72 12.60 -7.72
C TRP A 133 10.46 13.05 -6.96
N VAL A 134 9.37 13.29 -7.68
CA VAL A 134 8.08 13.59 -7.05
C VAL A 134 7.64 12.41 -6.18
N PHE A 135 7.76 11.16 -6.66
CA PHE A 135 7.38 9.98 -5.88
C PHE A 135 8.35 9.61 -4.76
N ILE A 136 9.62 9.95 -4.87
CA ILE A 136 10.57 9.85 -3.74
C ILE A 136 10.09 10.75 -2.60
N LEU A 137 9.80 12.02 -2.91
CA LEU A 137 9.25 12.95 -1.93
C LEU A 137 7.90 12.47 -1.39
N ALA A 138 7.00 12.01 -2.27
CA ALA A 138 5.71 11.46 -1.88
C ALA A 138 5.84 10.25 -0.95
N THR A 139 6.75 9.31 -1.25
CA THR A 139 7.04 8.16 -0.39
C THR A 139 7.50 8.60 0.98
N PHE A 140 8.44 9.54 1.04
CA PHE A 140 8.96 10.08 2.29
C PHE A 140 7.87 10.78 3.11
N LEU A 141 7.06 11.64 2.49
CA LEU A 141 5.97 12.34 3.17
C LEU A 141 4.86 11.40 3.62
N THR A 142 4.55 10.37 2.84
CA THR A 142 3.59 9.33 3.23
C THR A 142 4.11 8.50 4.39
N PHE A 143 5.40 8.15 4.38
CA PHE A 143 6.04 7.48 5.49
C PHE A 143 5.97 8.32 6.77
N LEU A 144 6.39 9.60 6.73
CA LEU A 144 6.28 10.50 7.88
C LEU A 144 4.84 10.72 8.32
N GLY A 145 3.94 10.91 7.36
CA GLY A 145 2.51 11.07 7.62
C GLY A 145 1.94 9.88 8.37
N SER A 146 2.28 8.67 7.97
CA SER A 146 1.81 7.45 8.61
C SER A 146 2.28 7.29 10.07
N LEU A 147 3.51 7.77 10.37
CA LEU A 147 4.04 7.78 11.73
C LEU A 147 3.34 8.84 12.59
N VAL A 148 3.23 10.07 12.07
CA VAL A 148 2.63 11.21 12.79
C VAL A 148 1.15 10.99 13.07
N THR A 149 0.44 10.36 12.13
CA THR A 149 -0.99 10.04 12.29
C THR A 149 -1.25 8.76 13.08
N GLY A 150 -0.22 8.00 13.44
CA GLY A 150 -0.35 6.78 14.25
C GLY A 150 -0.87 5.56 13.49
N TRP A 151 -0.87 5.58 12.16
CA TRP A 151 -1.28 4.43 11.35
C TRP A 151 -0.28 3.29 11.40
N HIS A 152 1.01 3.61 11.36
CA HIS A 152 2.09 2.64 11.17
C HIS A 152 3.24 2.88 12.14
N TYR A 153 3.95 1.81 12.48
CA TYR A 153 5.30 1.87 12.99
C TYR A 153 6.30 2.07 11.84
N ALA A 154 7.51 2.54 12.15
CA ALA A 154 8.54 2.72 11.12
C ALA A 154 8.88 1.40 10.40
N VAL A 155 8.86 0.28 11.11
CA VAL A 155 9.11 -1.06 10.55
C VAL A 155 8.11 -1.44 9.47
N ASP A 156 6.85 -1.00 9.58
CA ASP A 156 5.81 -1.29 8.59
C ASP A 156 6.12 -0.62 7.25
N GLY A 157 6.67 0.61 7.32
CA GLY A 157 7.11 1.35 6.13
C GLY A 157 8.32 0.71 5.45
N TYR A 158 9.31 0.26 6.23
CA TYR A 158 10.46 -0.47 5.68
C TYR A 158 10.02 -1.79 5.04
N ALA A 159 9.15 -2.54 5.69
CA ALA A 159 8.56 -3.75 5.11
C ALA A 159 7.79 -3.44 3.82
N GLY A 160 7.08 -2.32 3.76
CA GLY A 160 6.42 -1.83 2.56
C GLY A 160 7.38 -1.56 1.39
N ILE A 161 8.53 -0.91 1.66
CA ILE A 161 9.56 -0.68 0.65
C ILE A 161 10.14 -2.00 0.14
N LEU A 162 10.43 -2.95 1.04
CA LEU A 162 10.93 -4.27 0.66
C LEU A 162 9.90 -5.03 -0.19
N LEU A 163 8.62 -4.96 0.16
CA LEU A 163 7.54 -5.54 -0.61
C LEU A 163 7.46 -4.94 -2.02
N ALA A 164 7.63 -3.61 -2.16
CA ALA A 164 7.66 -2.95 -3.46
C ALA A 164 8.83 -3.44 -4.33
N VAL A 165 10.03 -3.56 -3.76
CA VAL A 165 11.21 -4.09 -4.46
C VAL A 165 11.02 -5.53 -4.87
N ALA A 166 10.48 -6.38 -3.99
CA ALA A 166 10.16 -7.77 -4.28
C ALA A 166 9.15 -7.89 -5.42
N SER A 167 8.04 -7.15 -5.36
CA SER A 167 6.98 -7.14 -6.37
C SER A 167 7.48 -6.66 -7.73
N TYR A 168 8.32 -5.61 -7.74
CA TYR A 168 8.98 -5.13 -8.94
C TYR A 168 9.85 -6.22 -9.59
N ARG A 169 10.69 -6.91 -8.80
CA ARG A 169 11.57 -7.98 -9.31
C ARG A 169 10.78 -9.20 -9.78
N LEU A 170 9.77 -9.61 -9.04
CA LEU A 170 8.92 -10.75 -9.40
C LEU A 170 8.24 -10.56 -10.77
N ALA A 171 7.81 -9.34 -11.11
CA ALA A 171 7.23 -9.05 -12.41
C ALA A 171 8.18 -9.39 -13.57
N PHE A 172 9.48 -9.10 -13.43
CA PHE A 172 10.48 -9.44 -14.45
C PHE A 172 10.80 -10.94 -14.49
N VAL A 173 10.85 -11.60 -13.34
CA VAL A 173 11.12 -13.05 -13.28
C VAL A 173 9.98 -13.82 -13.92
N PHE A 174 8.76 -13.46 -13.60
CA PHE A 174 7.56 -14.14 -14.11
C PHE A 174 7.47 -14.05 -15.63
N GLU A 175 7.68 -12.87 -16.19
CA GLU A 175 7.65 -12.68 -17.64
C GLU A 175 8.73 -13.47 -18.38
N ARG A 176 9.99 -13.44 -17.89
CA ARG A 176 11.06 -14.26 -18.50
C ARG A 176 10.74 -15.75 -18.51
N GLY A 177 10.01 -16.22 -17.50
CA GLY A 177 9.56 -17.61 -17.43
C GLY A 177 8.54 -17.95 -18.52
N GLU A 178 7.63 -17.03 -18.85
CA GLU A 178 6.64 -17.23 -19.91
C GLU A 178 7.28 -17.21 -21.30
N ASP A 179 8.21 -16.28 -21.57
CA ASP A 179 8.92 -16.20 -22.86
C ASP A 179 9.69 -17.52 -23.15
N ARG A 180 10.35 -18.08 -22.13
CA ARG A 180 11.05 -19.37 -22.26
C ARG A 180 10.11 -20.54 -22.55
N LYS A 181 8.92 -20.56 -21.95
CA LYS A 181 7.90 -21.59 -22.21
C LYS A 181 7.37 -21.48 -23.64
N SER A 182 7.05 -20.28 -24.08
CA SER A 182 6.56 -20.02 -25.44
C SER A 182 7.59 -20.45 -26.49
N THR A 183 8.87 -20.12 -26.30
CA THR A 183 9.96 -20.51 -27.21
C THR A 183 10.11 -22.02 -27.30
N ARG A 184 10.02 -22.74 -26.17
CA ARG A 184 10.11 -24.22 -26.15
C ARG A 184 8.93 -24.87 -26.87
N LEU A 185 7.71 -24.37 -26.70
CA LEU A 185 6.54 -24.91 -27.38
C LEU A 185 6.61 -24.71 -28.91
N ASN A 186 7.10 -23.55 -29.36
CA ASN A 186 7.27 -23.28 -30.79
C ASN A 186 8.42 -24.05 -31.44
N SER A 187 9.42 -24.56 -30.69
CA SER A 187 10.53 -25.37 -31.21
C SER A 187 10.23 -26.86 -31.22
N SER A 188 9.09 -27.30 -30.71
CA SER A 188 8.65 -28.72 -30.69
C SER A 188 7.66 -29.06 -31.81
N HIS A 189 7.36 -28.11 -32.70
CA HIS A 189 6.63 -28.25 -33.96
C HIS A 189 7.55 -28.05 -35.16
#